data_60579d538fb01438461b4a5cbc1e0467
#
_entry.id   60579d538fb01438461b4a5cbc1e0467
#
_cell.length_a   1.000
_cell.length_b   1.000
_cell.length_c   1.000
_cell.angle_alpha   90.00
_cell.angle_beta   90.00
_cell.angle_gamma   90.00
#
_symmetry.space_group_name_H-M   'P 1'
#
loop_
_entity.id
_entity.type
_entity.pdbx_description
1 polymer ?
#
loop_
_entity_poly.entity_id
_entity_poly.type
_entity_poly.pdbx_seq_one_letter_code
_entity_poly.pdbx_strand_id
1 'polypeptide(L)'
;MGQELTHETFVYYLLNKPQGVISATEDSRHKTVLDLLDETARHKQVFPVGRLDIDTHGLLLLTNNGDLAHAMLSPKKHVDKIYQAKVAGIMDEEDILAFEKGIKLKDHTCQPAKLEIVSVDRNASTSLVQITIAEGKFHQVKRMVAACGKEVADLQRLKMGPLSLPNDLELGDWRRLTQEELDALTIFGIPLA
;
A
#
# COMPACT_ATOMS: atom_id res chain seq x y z
N MET A 1 -9.48 33.13 -0.51
CA MET A 1 -10.90 33.06 -0.62
C MET A 1 -11.35 31.67 -0.96
N GLY A 2 -12.59 31.36 -0.65
CA GLY A 2 -13.15 30.02 -0.91
C GLY A 2 -13.13 29.63 -2.37
N GLN A 3 -13.19 30.58 -3.28
CA GLN A 3 -13.18 30.29 -4.71
C GLN A 3 -11.89 29.61 -5.14
N GLU A 4 -10.78 29.95 -4.55
CA GLU A 4 -9.50 29.36 -4.92
C GLU A 4 -9.49 27.85 -4.67
N LEU A 5 -10.12 27.42 -3.58
CA LEU A 5 -10.23 26.01 -3.26
C LEU A 5 -11.13 25.28 -4.26
N THR A 6 -12.13 25.94 -4.83
CA THR A 6 -13.04 25.30 -5.79
C THR A 6 -12.43 25.15 -7.17
N HIS A 7 -11.33 25.83 -7.47
CA HIS A 7 -10.64 25.69 -8.75
C HIS A 7 -9.75 24.46 -8.82
N GLU A 8 -9.48 23.85 -7.69
CA GLU A 8 -8.70 22.63 -7.63
C GLU A 8 -9.50 21.48 -8.22
N THR A 9 -9.05 20.94 -9.37
CA THR A 9 -9.75 19.84 -10.05
C THR A 9 -9.48 18.53 -9.33
N PHE A 10 -8.21 18.21 -9.11
CA PHE A 10 -7.80 16.98 -8.45
C PHE A 10 -7.22 17.28 -7.08
N VAL A 11 -7.52 16.40 -6.15
CA VAL A 11 -6.96 16.44 -4.79
C VAL A 11 -6.28 15.12 -4.49
N TYR A 12 -5.25 15.16 -3.66
CA TYR A 12 -4.41 14.01 -3.36
C TYR A 12 -4.15 13.95 -1.87
N TYR A 13 -4.54 12.82 -1.27
CA TYR A 13 -4.38 12.58 0.17
C TYR A 13 -3.46 11.39 0.39
N LEU A 14 -2.51 11.56 1.29
CA LEU A 14 -1.65 10.49 1.73
C LEU A 14 -2.06 10.14 3.15
N LEU A 15 -2.52 8.91 3.32
CA LEU A 15 -3.03 8.40 4.60
C LEU A 15 -2.11 7.30 5.11
N ASN A 16 -1.81 7.34 6.40
CA ASN A 16 -1.26 6.18 7.08
C ASN A 16 -2.46 5.38 7.60
N LYS A 17 -2.94 4.46 6.76
CA LYS A 17 -4.15 3.71 7.05
C LYS A 17 -3.97 2.84 8.29
N PRO A 18 -4.84 2.99 9.30
CA PRO A 18 -4.80 2.11 10.47
C PRO A 18 -5.48 0.77 10.19
N GLN A 19 -5.27 -0.18 11.05
CA GLN A 19 -6.04 -1.43 11.03
C GLN A 19 -7.48 -1.15 11.46
N GLY A 20 -8.39 -2.03 11.07
CA GLY A 20 -9.79 -1.92 11.43
C GLY A 20 -10.63 -1.04 10.53
N VAL A 21 -10.02 -0.44 9.53
CA VAL A 21 -10.67 0.46 8.56
C VAL A 21 -10.52 -0.14 7.18
N ILE A 22 -11.59 -0.13 6.39
CA ILE A 22 -11.56 -0.71 5.06
C ILE A 22 -11.24 0.32 3.97
N SER A 23 -10.61 -0.15 2.90
CA SER A 23 -10.25 0.68 1.74
C SER A 23 -11.46 0.82 0.81
N ALA A 24 -12.41 1.64 1.22
CA ALA A 24 -13.65 1.90 0.49
C ALA A 24 -14.11 3.33 0.76
N THR A 25 -15.09 3.79 -0.01
CA THR A 25 -15.68 5.12 0.20
C THR A 25 -16.90 5.08 1.09
N GLU A 26 -17.55 3.92 1.18
CA GLU A 26 -18.68 3.71 2.07
C GLU A 26 -18.81 2.24 2.42
N ASP A 27 -19.39 1.94 3.57
CA ASP A 27 -19.69 0.58 4.00
C ASP A 27 -20.73 0.64 5.11
N SER A 28 -21.62 -0.36 5.14
CA SER A 28 -22.70 -0.41 6.12
C SER A 28 -22.26 -0.92 7.50
N ARG A 29 -21.11 -1.56 7.60
CA ARG A 29 -20.64 -2.22 8.83
C ARG A 29 -19.33 -1.66 9.38
N HIS A 30 -18.45 -1.19 8.50
CA HIS A 30 -17.11 -0.82 8.89
C HIS A 30 -16.84 0.65 8.59
N LYS A 31 -16.00 1.24 9.42
CA LYS A 31 -15.42 2.53 9.13
C LYS A 31 -14.55 2.42 7.89
N THR A 32 -14.61 3.42 7.02
CA THR A 32 -13.82 3.44 5.79
C THR A 32 -12.70 4.47 5.87
N VAL A 33 -11.76 4.35 4.93
CA VAL A 33 -10.66 5.31 4.82
C VAL A 33 -11.17 6.74 4.55
N LEU A 34 -12.29 6.87 3.85
CA LEU A 34 -12.89 8.19 3.59
C LEU A 34 -13.37 8.84 4.87
N ASP A 35 -13.84 8.06 5.84
CA ASP A 35 -14.30 8.57 7.14
C ASP A 35 -13.18 9.24 7.94
N LEU A 36 -11.93 8.95 7.63
CA LEU A 36 -10.78 9.52 8.32
C LEU A 36 -10.35 10.88 7.75
N LEU A 37 -10.82 11.23 6.56
CA LEU A 37 -10.41 12.43 5.85
C LEU A 37 -11.35 13.61 6.15
N ASP A 38 -11.06 14.76 5.56
CA ASP A 38 -11.85 15.97 5.74
C ASP A 38 -13.06 16.03 4.78
N GLU A 39 -13.85 17.09 4.90
CA GLU A 39 -15.02 17.28 4.06
C GLU A 39 -14.66 17.50 2.59
N THR A 40 -13.52 18.11 2.32
CA THR A 40 -13.07 18.31 0.94
C THR A 40 -12.92 16.98 0.23
N ALA A 41 -12.42 15.96 0.92
CA ALA A 41 -12.29 14.62 0.34
C ALA A 41 -13.64 14.07 -0.10
N ARG A 42 -14.68 14.21 0.73
CA ARG A 42 -16.03 13.78 0.37
C ARG A 42 -16.60 14.60 -0.77
N HIS A 43 -16.46 15.90 -0.68
CA HIS A 43 -16.98 16.83 -1.69
C HIS A 43 -16.34 16.58 -3.06
N LYS A 44 -15.05 16.32 -3.09
CA LYS A 44 -14.30 16.02 -4.31
C LYS A 44 -14.41 14.57 -4.74
N GLN A 45 -15.08 13.74 -3.98
CA GLN A 45 -15.33 12.33 -4.29
C GLN A 45 -14.04 11.51 -4.46
N VAL A 46 -13.10 11.69 -3.54
CA VAL A 46 -11.86 10.91 -3.58
C VAL A 46 -12.14 9.43 -3.26
N PHE A 47 -11.27 8.58 -3.75
CA PHE A 47 -11.33 7.13 -3.53
C PHE A 47 -9.91 6.60 -3.34
N PRO A 48 -9.76 5.45 -2.69
CA PRO A 48 -8.43 4.87 -2.49
C PRO A 48 -7.85 4.35 -3.80
N VAL A 49 -6.55 4.57 -3.98
CA VAL A 49 -5.81 4.02 -5.11
C VAL A 49 -5.36 2.62 -4.72
N GLY A 50 -6.15 1.63 -5.09
CA GLY A 50 -5.97 0.26 -4.67
C GLY A 50 -6.56 -0.01 -3.29
N ARG A 51 -6.30 -1.18 -2.78
CA ARG A 51 -6.89 -1.65 -1.54
C ARG A 51 -5.84 -2.26 -0.64
N LEU A 52 -5.82 -1.82 0.61
CA LEU A 52 -5.15 -2.52 1.69
C LEU A 52 -6.22 -3.29 2.47
N ASP A 53 -5.88 -4.49 2.91
CA ASP A 53 -6.80 -5.30 3.71
C ASP A 53 -7.15 -4.57 5.02
N ILE A 54 -8.25 -4.96 5.63
CA ILE A 54 -8.72 -4.33 6.87
C ILE A 54 -7.66 -4.37 7.98
N ASP A 55 -6.87 -5.43 8.03
CA ASP A 55 -5.82 -5.62 9.03
C ASP A 55 -4.43 -5.19 8.57
N THR A 56 -4.30 -4.66 7.36
CA THR A 56 -3.05 -4.10 6.84
C THR A 56 -3.04 -2.59 7.06
N HIS A 57 -1.92 -2.08 7.51
CA HIS A 57 -1.78 -0.64 7.73
C HIS A 57 -0.70 -0.05 6.83
N GLY A 58 -0.57 1.28 6.85
CA GLY A 58 0.47 1.98 6.13
C GLY A 58 -0.02 2.86 5.00
N LEU A 59 0.85 3.07 4.03
CA LEU A 59 0.65 4.04 2.96
C LEU A 59 -0.55 3.71 2.08
N LEU A 60 -1.46 4.68 1.98
CA LEU A 60 -2.57 4.62 1.03
C LEU A 60 -2.75 6.01 0.43
N LEU A 61 -2.76 6.06 -0.89
CA LEU A 61 -3.08 7.28 -1.64
C LEU A 61 -4.57 7.31 -1.92
N LEU A 62 -5.21 8.46 -1.68
CA LEU A 62 -6.59 8.68 -2.08
C LEU A 62 -6.63 9.92 -2.96
N THR A 63 -7.40 9.85 -4.04
CA THR A 63 -7.51 10.93 -5.02
C THR A 63 -8.81 10.78 -5.80
N ASN A 64 -9.23 11.86 -6.46
CA ASN A 64 -10.30 11.81 -7.44
C ASN A 64 -9.77 11.78 -8.87
N ASN A 65 -8.47 11.64 -9.07
CA ASN A 65 -7.85 11.52 -10.40
C ASN A 65 -7.88 10.06 -10.84
N GLY A 66 -8.94 9.67 -11.55
CA GLY A 66 -9.15 8.29 -11.99
C GLY A 66 -8.09 7.79 -12.96
N ASP A 67 -7.60 8.66 -13.85
CA ASP A 67 -6.56 8.27 -14.81
C ASP A 67 -5.25 7.94 -14.10
N LEU A 68 -4.88 8.72 -13.09
CA LEU A 68 -3.70 8.41 -12.28
C LEU A 68 -3.87 7.09 -11.54
N ALA A 69 -5.01 6.89 -10.91
CA ALA A 69 -5.30 5.65 -10.19
C ALA A 69 -5.19 4.45 -11.12
N HIS A 70 -5.78 4.54 -12.32
CA HIS A 70 -5.71 3.48 -13.30
C HIS A 70 -4.27 3.18 -13.71
N ALA A 71 -3.47 4.22 -13.96
CA ALA A 71 -2.06 4.05 -14.34
C ALA A 71 -1.25 3.38 -13.23
N MET A 72 -1.46 3.80 -11.98
CA MET A 72 -0.73 3.25 -10.84
C MET A 72 -1.11 1.79 -10.54
N LEU A 73 -2.34 1.40 -10.83
CA LEU A 73 -2.84 0.05 -10.56
C LEU A 73 -2.69 -0.90 -11.75
N SER A 74 -2.30 -0.40 -12.90
CA SER A 74 -2.17 -1.22 -14.11
C SER A 74 -1.05 -2.26 -13.97
N PRO A 75 -1.35 -3.55 -14.20
CA PRO A 75 -0.30 -4.59 -14.19
C PRO A 75 0.82 -4.34 -15.20
N LYS A 76 0.51 -3.66 -16.31
CA LYS A 76 1.48 -3.34 -17.35
C LYS A 76 2.54 -2.34 -16.92
N LYS A 77 2.23 -1.53 -15.92
CA LYS A 77 3.16 -0.51 -15.43
C LYS A 77 4.16 -1.07 -14.41
N HIS A 78 3.91 -2.24 -13.87
CA HIS A 78 4.78 -2.91 -12.89
C HIS A 78 5.20 -1.97 -11.75
N VAL A 79 4.20 -1.31 -11.15
CA VAL A 79 4.44 -0.38 -10.03
C VAL A 79 4.82 -1.16 -8.78
N ASP A 80 6.04 -0.98 -8.30
CA ASP A 80 6.51 -1.67 -7.11
C ASP A 80 5.83 -1.17 -5.84
N LYS A 81 5.54 -2.11 -4.95
CA LYS A 81 5.03 -1.84 -3.62
C LYS A 81 5.97 -2.51 -2.64
N ILE A 82 6.34 -1.81 -1.59
CA ILE A 82 7.20 -2.34 -0.55
C ILE A 82 6.40 -2.47 0.73
N TYR A 83 6.39 -3.69 1.28
CA TYR A 83 5.73 -4.01 2.53
C TYR A 83 6.75 -4.39 3.58
N GLN A 84 6.47 -4.04 4.83
CA GLN A 84 7.21 -4.56 5.97
C GLN A 84 6.31 -5.52 6.71
N ALA A 85 6.82 -6.72 6.96
CA ALA A 85 6.05 -7.76 7.63
C ALA A 85 6.77 -8.23 8.87
N LYS A 86 6.00 -8.33 9.97
CA LYS A 86 6.42 -9.09 11.15
C LYS A 86 5.92 -10.51 10.92
N VAL A 87 6.83 -11.46 10.96
CA VAL A 87 6.55 -12.84 10.60
C VAL A 87 6.72 -13.75 11.80
N ALA A 88 5.71 -14.59 12.04
CA ALA A 88 5.83 -15.70 12.97
C ALA A 88 6.57 -16.82 12.25
N GLY A 89 7.80 -17.07 12.66
CA GLY A 89 8.73 -17.95 11.99
C GLY A 89 9.97 -17.20 11.56
N ILE A 90 11.01 -17.94 11.23
CA ILE A 90 12.27 -17.37 10.80
C ILE A 90 12.40 -17.52 9.30
N MET A 91 12.32 -16.37 8.61
CA MET A 91 12.57 -16.32 7.17
C MET A 91 14.06 -16.46 6.92
N ASP A 92 14.44 -17.16 5.87
CA ASP A 92 15.82 -17.48 5.60
C ASP A 92 16.17 -17.38 4.11
N GLU A 93 17.39 -17.79 3.76
CA GLU A 93 17.90 -17.74 2.40
C GLU A 93 17.06 -18.55 1.41
N GLU A 94 16.52 -19.68 1.84
CA GLU A 94 15.65 -20.49 0.97
C GLU A 94 14.38 -19.73 0.62
N ASP A 95 13.85 -18.95 1.56
CA ASP A 95 12.65 -18.13 1.32
C ASP A 95 12.98 -17.01 0.36
N ILE A 96 14.15 -16.39 0.49
CA ILE A 96 14.59 -15.34 -0.45
C ILE A 96 14.65 -15.90 -1.87
N LEU A 97 15.25 -17.07 -2.05
CA LEU A 97 15.36 -17.73 -3.35
C LEU A 97 13.98 -18.13 -3.90
N ALA A 98 13.08 -18.60 -3.03
CA ALA A 98 11.72 -18.95 -3.46
C ALA A 98 10.98 -17.73 -3.97
N PHE A 99 11.11 -16.59 -3.30
CA PHE A 99 10.50 -15.33 -3.77
C PHE A 99 11.08 -14.89 -5.10
N GLU A 100 12.38 -15.00 -5.28
CA GLU A 100 13.05 -14.63 -6.54
C GLU A 100 12.60 -15.49 -7.71
N LYS A 101 12.31 -16.77 -7.48
CA LYS A 101 11.83 -17.68 -8.51
C LYS A 101 10.35 -17.49 -8.83
N GLY A 102 9.61 -16.88 -7.94
CA GLY A 102 8.16 -16.75 -8.06
C GLY A 102 7.43 -17.84 -7.28
N ILE A 103 6.73 -17.42 -6.24
CA ILE A 103 5.98 -18.33 -5.36
C ILE A 103 4.76 -18.86 -6.10
N LYS A 104 4.56 -20.17 -6.05
CA LYS A 104 3.35 -20.80 -6.59
C LYS A 104 2.27 -20.81 -5.53
N LEU A 105 1.18 -20.14 -5.80
CA LEU A 105 -0.03 -20.19 -4.99
C LEU A 105 -1.03 -21.14 -5.66
N LYS A 106 -2.08 -21.49 -4.95
CA LYS A 106 -3.09 -22.43 -5.45
C LYS A 106 -3.73 -21.97 -6.77
N ASP A 107 -3.98 -20.66 -6.88
CA ASP A 107 -4.71 -20.05 -7.98
C ASP A 107 -3.87 -19.15 -8.88
N HIS A 108 -2.58 -18.97 -8.54
CA HIS A 108 -1.73 -18.01 -9.23
C HIS A 108 -0.25 -18.29 -8.96
N THR A 109 0.58 -18.19 -10.00
CA THR A 109 2.03 -18.18 -9.82
C THR A 109 2.49 -16.73 -9.80
N CYS A 110 3.06 -16.31 -8.67
CA CYS A 110 3.50 -14.92 -8.48
C CYS A 110 4.70 -14.60 -9.37
N GLN A 111 4.78 -13.34 -9.77
CA GLN A 111 5.98 -12.82 -10.41
C GLN A 111 7.16 -12.90 -9.45
N PRO A 112 8.41 -12.97 -9.94
CA PRO A 112 9.58 -12.84 -9.08
C PRO A 112 9.46 -11.63 -8.18
N ALA A 113 9.79 -11.83 -6.92
CA ALA A 113 9.66 -10.79 -5.90
C ALA A 113 10.93 -10.72 -5.07
N LYS A 114 11.12 -9.58 -4.39
CA LYS A 114 12.29 -9.37 -3.55
C LYS A 114 11.90 -9.53 -2.09
N LEU A 115 12.65 -10.35 -1.37
CA LEU A 115 12.51 -10.54 0.08
C LEU A 115 13.83 -10.15 0.73
N GLU A 116 13.77 -9.20 1.65
CA GLU A 116 14.92 -8.79 2.45
C GLU A 116 14.65 -9.08 3.92
N ILE A 117 15.59 -9.72 4.59
CA ILE A 117 15.47 -10.00 6.02
C ILE A 117 16.11 -8.82 6.77
N VAL A 118 15.29 -8.08 7.52
CA VAL A 118 15.77 -6.92 8.29
C VAL A 118 16.36 -7.36 9.61
N SER A 119 15.67 -8.25 10.32
CA SER A 119 16.15 -8.79 11.61
C SER A 119 15.47 -10.11 11.91
N VAL A 120 16.10 -10.89 12.79
CA VAL A 120 15.59 -12.18 13.23
C VAL A 120 15.70 -12.23 14.74
N ASP A 121 14.63 -12.66 15.42
CA ASP A 121 14.63 -12.95 16.86
C ASP A 121 14.48 -14.45 17.04
N ARG A 122 15.59 -15.13 17.31
CA ARG A 122 15.61 -16.59 17.43
C ARG A 122 14.92 -17.07 18.70
N ASN A 123 14.92 -16.24 19.76
CA ASN A 123 14.27 -16.60 21.00
C ASN A 123 12.74 -16.61 20.84
N ALA A 124 12.21 -15.62 20.16
CA ALA A 124 10.78 -15.50 19.89
C ALA A 124 10.37 -16.29 18.64
N SER A 125 11.31 -16.76 17.85
CA SER A 125 11.07 -17.42 16.55
C SER A 125 10.28 -16.53 15.61
N THR A 126 10.73 -15.28 15.48
CA THR A 126 10.10 -14.27 14.61
C THR A 126 11.13 -13.62 13.71
N SER A 127 10.66 -12.99 12.66
CA SER A 127 11.51 -12.19 11.77
C SER A 127 10.79 -10.94 11.32
N LEU A 128 11.58 -9.91 11.01
CA LEU A 128 11.10 -8.68 10.38
C LEU A 128 11.68 -8.64 8.98
N VAL A 129 10.81 -8.53 7.99
CA VAL A 129 11.23 -8.60 6.59
C VAL A 129 10.61 -7.46 5.80
N GLN A 130 11.24 -7.14 4.66
CA GLN A 130 10.65 -6.24 3.67
C GLN A 130 10.46 -7.01 2.37
N ILE A 131 9.29 -6.85 1.77
CA ILE A 131 8.89 -7.58 0.57
C ILE A 131 8.48 -6.57 -0.49
N THR A 132 9.09 -6.68 -1.67
CA THR A 132 8.78 -5.84 -2.82
C THR A 132 8.07 -6.68 -3.87
N ILE A 133 6.85 -6.28 -4.24
CA ILE A 133 6.06 -6.92 -5.30
C ILE A 133 5.53 -5.86 -6.26
N ALA A 134 5.32 -6.26 -7.52
CA ALA A 134 4.70 -5.41 -8.53
C ALA A 134 3.26 -5.82 -8.83
N GLU A 135 2.78 -6.86 -8.18
CA GLU A 135 1.43 -7.39 -8.34
C GLU A 135 0.54 -6.97 -7.17
N GLY A 136 -0.77 -7.24 -7.30
CA GLY A 136 -1.72 -6.91 -6.25
C GLY A 136 -2.83 -7.95 -6.16
N LYS A 137 -2.48 -9.24 -6.13
CA LYS A 137 -3.47 -10.30 -6.00
C LYS A 137 -4.01 -10.36 -4.56
N PHE A 138 -5.17 -10.97 -4.40
CA PHE A 138 -5.85 -11.07 -3.11
C PHE A 138 -4.93 -11.65 -2.03
N HIS A 139 -4.71 -10.91 -0.96
CA HIS A 139 -3.87 -11.29 0.19
C HIS A 139 -2.49 -11.82 -0.24
N GLN A 140 -1.91 -11.26 -1.29
CA GLN A 140 -0.74 -11.85 -1.94
C GLN A 140 0.45 -12.02 -0.99
N VAL A 141 0.86 -10.96 -0.28
CA VAL A 141 2.04 -11.03 0.60
C VAL A 141 1.82 -12.08 1.70
N LYS A 142 0.64 -12.09 2.32
CA LYS A 142 0.30 -13.05 3.37
C LYS A 142 0.38 -14.48 2.85
N ARG A 143 -0.15 -14.70 1.66
CA ARG A 143 -0.18 -16.03 1.03
C ARG A 143 1.22 -16.49 0.59
N MET A 144 2.04 -15.56 0.13
CA MET A 144 3.43 -15.88 -0.25
C MET A 144 4.23 -16.34 0.96
N VAL A 145 4.11 -15.63 2.08
CA VAL A 145 4.77 -16.02 3.33
C VAL A 145 4.25 -17.35 3.84
N ALA A 146 2.93 -17.57 3.75
CA ALA A 146 2.32 -18.83 4.16
C ALA A 146 2.82 -19.99 3.31
N ALA A 147 3.07 -19.78 2.02
CA ALA A 147 3.62 -20.79 1.12
C ALA A 147 5.03 -21.22 1.54
N CYS A 148 5.73 -20.39 2.27
CA CYS A 148 7.04 -20.71 2.85
C CYS A 148 6.95 -21.36 4.23
N GLY A 149 5.74 -21.68 4.70
CA GLY A 149 5.54 -22.34 5.99
C GLY A 149 5.60 -21.40 7.20
N LYS A 150 5.50 -20.09 6.97
CA LYS A 150 5.50 -19.06 8.03
C LYS A 150 4.22 -18.25 7.94
N GLU A 151 4.01 -17.33 8.86
CA GLU A 151 2.79 -16.58 8.93
C GLU A 151 3.06 -15.09 9.18
N VAL A 152 2.39 -14.21 8.44
CA VAL A 152 2.45 -12.77 8.67
C VAL A 152 1.62 -12.44 9.91
N ALA A 153 2.27 -11.85 10.92
CA ALA A 153 1.62 -11.39 12.13
C ALA A 153 1.19 -9.93 12.04
N ASP A 154 1.95 -9.11 11.29
CA ASP A 154 1.63 -7.70 11.06
C ASP A 154 2.16 -7.30 9.68
N LEU A 155 1.35 -6.54 8.94
CA LEU A 155 1.71 -6.12 7.58
C LEU A 155 1.50 -4.62 7.41
N GLN A 156 2.54 -3.94 6.96
CA GLN A 156 2.53 -2.51 6.72
C GLN A 156 3.03 -2.20 5.33
N ARG A 157 2.30 -1.38 4.57
CA ARG A 157 2.83 -0.90 3.29
C ARG A 157 3.64 0.38 3.51
N LEU A 158 4.89 0.34 3.08
CA LEU A 158 5.83 1.45 3.23
C LEU A 158 5.93 2.32 1.99
N LYS A 159 5.73 1.73 0.81
CA LYS A 159 5.97 2.42 -0.44
C LYS A 159 5.05 1.90 -1.54
N MET A 160 4.63 2.80 -2.43
CA MET A 160 3.91 2.45 -3.65
C MET A 160 4.43 3.36 -4.77
N GLY A 161 5.13 2.77 -5.74
CA GLY A 161 5.79 3.55 -6.78
C GLY A 161 6.73 4.59 -6.18
N PRO A 162 6.61 5.86 -6.57
CA PRO A 162 7.50 6.91 -6.06
C PRO A 162 7.10 7.45 -4.68
N LEU A 163 5.94 7.03 -4.15
CA LEU A 163 5.46 7.53 -2.87
C LEU A 163 5.92 6.66 -1.71
N SER A 164 6.41 7.28 -0.66
CA SER A 164 6.85 6.61 0.56
C SER A 164 6.04 7.10 1.76
N LEU A 165 5.82 6.22 2.73
CA LEU A 165 5.14 6.59 3.97
C LEU A 165 6.06 7.50 4.78
N PRO A 166 5.64 8.74 5.11
CA PRO A 166 6.47 9.63 5.91
C PRO A 166 6.65 9.10 7.34
N ASN A 167 7.85 9.27 7.88
CA ASN A 167 8.16 8.83 9.24
C ASN A 167 7.36 9.60 10.31
N ASP A 168 6.98 10.83 10.01
CA ASP A 168 6.25 11.70 10.93
C ASP A 168 4.74 11.61 10.81
N LEU A 169 4.22 10.75 9.96
CA LEU A 169 2.79 10.55 9.78
C LEU A 169 2.35 9.33 10.60
N GLU A 170 1.64 9.57 11.70
CA GLU A 170 1.19 8.50 12.59
C GLU A 170 -0.03 7.74 12.04
N LEU A 171 -0.30 6.57 12.61
CA LEU A 171 -1.45 5.76 12.22
C LEU A 171 -2.74 6.56 12.32
N GLY A 172 -3.53 6.55 11.26
CA GLY A 172 -4.78 7.27 11.18
C GLY A 172 -4.63 8.71 10.69
N ASP A 173 -3.42 9.23 10.66
CA ASP A 173 -3.16 10.59 10.21
C ASP A 173 -3.04 10.65 8.69
N TRP A 174 -3.36 11.81 8.16
CA TRP A 174 -3.29 12.07 6.73
C TRP A 174 -2.79 13.49 6.47
N ARG A 175 -2.30 13.72 5.27
CA ARG A 175 -2.01 15.05 4.76
C ARG A 175 -2.19 15.07 3.25
N ARG A 176 -2.21 16.27 2.68
CA ARG A 176 -2.19 16.43 1.24
C ARG A 176 -0.78 16.12 0.72
N LEU A 177 -0.67 15.70 -0.52
CA LEU A 177 0.65 15.49 -1.13
C LEU A 177 1.41 16.80 -1.22
N THR A 178 2.73 16.72 -1.01
CA THR A 178 3.62 17.85 -1.23
C THR A 178 3.85 18.05 -2.72
N GLN A 179 4.37 19.21 -3.10
CA GLN A 179 4.72 19.46 -4.50
C GLN A 179 5.78 18.47 -4.99
N GLU A 180 6.74 18.13 -4.15
CA GLU A 180 7.76 17.14 -4.47
C GLU A 180 7.14 15.77 -4.78
N GLU A 181 6.15 15.36 -4.01
CA GLU A 181 5.44 14.10 -4.24
C GLU A 181 4.63 14.15 -5.55
N LEU A 182 3.96 15.27 -5.81
CA LEU A 182 3.24 15.46 -7.07
C LEU A 182 4.20 15.42 -8.26
N ASP A 183 5.35 16.05 -8.15
CA ASP A 183 6.37 16.03 -9.20
C ASP A 183 6.84 14.60 -9.47
N ALA A 184 7.00 13.79 -8.43
CA ALA A 184 7.40 12.39 -8.57
C ALA A 184 6.34 11.56 -9.31
N LEU A 185 5.05 11.91 -9.19
CA LEU A 185 3.97 11.23 -9.89
C LEU A 185 3.90 11.54 -11.38
N THR A 186 4.65 12.54 -11.85
CA THR A 186 4.68 12.86 -13.27
C THR A 186 5.23 11.74 -14.14
N ILE A 187 5.92 10.77 -13.56
CA ILE A 187 6.41 9.58 -14.27
C ILE A 187 5.29 8.79 -14.93
N PHE A 188 4.06 8.92 -14.45
CA PHE A 188 2.91 8.20 -15.03
C PHE A 188 2.35 8.88 -16.28
N GLY A 189 2.80 10.10 -16.59
CA GLY A 189 2.36 10.80 -17.79
C GLY A 189 0.90 11.25 -17.77
N ILE A 190 0.30 11.38 -16.60
CA ILE A 190 -1.10 11.74 -16.40
C ILE A 190 -1.15 13.19 -15.90
N PRO A 191 -2.05 14.06 -16.47
CA PRO A 191 -2.24 15.40 -15.92
C PRO A 191 -2.67 15.35 -14.45
N LEU A 192 -2.00 16.14 -13.60
CA LEU A 192 -2.23 16.13 -12.15
C LEU A 192 -2.96 17.39 -11.65
N ALA A 193 -3.17 18.35 -12.54
CA ALA A 193 -3.87 19.60 -12.21
C ALA A 193 -5.28 19.60 -12.75
#